data_02f94f55fbccec65fbf53ec42e104a1f
#
_entry.id   02f94f55fbccec65fbf53ec42e104a1f
#
_cell.length_a   1.000
_cell.length_b   1.000
_cell.length_c   1.000
_cell.angle_alpha   90.00
_cell.angle_beta   90.00
_cell.angle_gamma   90.00
#
_symmetry.space_group_name_H-M   'P 1'
#
loop_
_entity.id
_entity.type
_entity.pdbx_description
1 polymer ?
#
loop_
_entity_poly.entity_id
_entity_poly.type
_entity_poly.pdbx_seq_one_letter_code
_entity_poly.pdbx_strand_id
1 'polypeptide(L)'
;MRKLLSSTLLIFSLAFTSFNFKAEVKNKVILVVFAHPDDEAAIGQLLVKYSKTNKIYLIIPTDGKLGIKPGFPRGDTLVKLRQIESECACKIMGVQPPIFLGFPDGFDTRDGVGLYLKQSKLLKQKLTEKIKELNPDLIITFGPDGDTGHSDHRMISNMITEIILKEGWVNKFPLYYLGWTKKDDTKFKVIGGLNTVDPKYLNISIKYTNEEEEQALKALDCYKSQLSPQEIAEWKDIERNDPSNTFFFRQLIVSTKQKTDF
;
A
#
# COMPACT_ATOMS: atom_id res chain seq x y z
N MET A 1 -22.77 76.41 20.50
CA MET A 1 -23.06 74.99 20.82
C MET A 1 -22.93 74.16 19.54
N ARG A 2 -21.77 73.52 19.33
CA ARG A 2 -21.51 72.61 18.18
C ARG A 2 -21.67 71.17 18.67
N LYS A 3 -22.63 70.44 18.10
CA LYS A 3 -22.80 69.00 18.35
C LYS A 3 -21.84 68.21 17.46
N LEU A 4 -20.90 67.47 18.09
CA LEU A 4 -20.10 66.44 17.40
C LEU A 4 -20.98 65.21 17.21
N LEU A 5 -21.14 64.80 15.95
CA LEU A 5 -21.65 63.46 15.62
C LEU A 5 -20.45 62.51 15.58
N SER A 6 -20.47 61.54 16.48
CA SER A 6 -19.52 60.43 16.47
C SER A 6 -20.05 59.32 15.54
N SER A 7 -19.38 59.11 14.41
CA SER A 7 -19.70 58.00 13.49
C SER A 7 -18.86 56.78 13.91
N THR A 8 -19.53 55.80 14.48
CA THR A 8 -18.93 54.49 14.82
C THR A 8 -18.91 53.63 13.56
N LEU A 9 -17.73 53.42 13.00
CA LEU A 9 -17.49 52.52 11.85
C LEU A 9 -17.45 51.08 12.36
N LEU A 10 -18.43 50.29 12.06
CA LEU A 10 -18.49 48.87 12.38
C LEU A 10 -17.69 48.11 11.29
N ILE A 11 -16.45 47.68 11.60
CA ILE A 11 -15.65 46.84 10.71
C ILE A 11 -16.14 45.41 10.86
N PHE A 12 -16.88 44.91 9.86
CA PHE A 12 -17.26 43.51 9.74
C PHE A 12 -16.04 42.73 9.22
N SER A 13 -15.31 42.06 10.13
CA SER A 13 -14.24 41.14 9.76
C SER A 13 -14.86 39.86 9.20
N LEU A 14 -14.89 39.72 7.88
CA LEU A 14 -15.19 38.44 7.23
C LEU A 14 -14.00 37.48 7.47
N ALA A 15 -14.15 36.57 8.42
CA ALA A 15 -13.26 35.44 8.56
C ALA A 15 -13.46 34.50 7.36
N PHE A 16 -12.60 34.61 6.35
CA PHE A 16 -12.48 33.60 5.31
C PHE A 16 -11.92 32.32 5.94
N THR A 17 -12.78 31.40 6.31
CA THR A 17 -12.39 30.02 6.57
C THR A 17 -11.98 29.41 5.22
N SER A 18 -10.69 29.33 4.96
CA SER A 18 -10.16 28.57 3.83
C SER A 18 -10.50 27.08 4.06
N PHE A 19 -11.60 26.63 3.49
CA PHE A 19 -11.83 25.22 3.30
C PHE A 19 -10.75 24.70 2.34
N ASN A 20 -9.71 24.06 2.89
CA ASN A 20 -8.78 23.26 2.12
C ASN A 20 -9.56 22.04 1.58
N PHE A 21 -10.20 22.18 0.45
CA PHE A 21 -10.67 21.05 -0.35
C PHE A 21 -9.42 20.30 -0.82
N LYS A 22 -9.07 19.24 -0.10
CA LYS A 22 -8.05 18.31 -0.58
C LYS A 22 -8.61 17.71 -1.87
N ALA A 23 -7.98 18.01 -3.01
CA ALA A 23 -8.45 17.51 -4.30
C ALA A 23 -8.55 15.98 -4.24
N GLU A 24 -9.72 15.46 -4.56
CA GLU A 24 -9.96 14.02 -4.59
C GLU A 24 -9.10 13.40 -5.70
N VAL A 25 -8.44 12.27 -5.40
CA VAL A 25 -7.64 11.53 -6.37
C VAL A 25 -8.60 10.86 -7.36
N LYS A 26 -8.70 11.42 -8.57
CA LYS A 26 -9.58 10.93 -9.65
C LYS A 26 -8.85 10.92 -10.99
N ASN A 27 -9.23 9.98 -11.86
CA ASN A 27 -8.68 9.81 -13.21
C ASN A 27 -7.15 9.63 -13.19
N LYS A 28 -6.64 8.90 -12.19
CA LYS A 28 -5.23 8.64 -11.97
C LYS A 28 -4.88 7.19 -12.25
N VAL A 29 -3.63 6.95 -12.58
CA VAL A 29 -3.01 5.64 -12.60
C VAL A 29 -2.30 5.43 -11.27
N ILE A 30 -2.79 4.50 -10.48
CA ILE A 30 -2.22 4.11 -9.19
C ILE A 30 -1.48 2.79 -9.39
N LEU A 31 -0.23 2.74 -9.00
CA LEU A 31 0.56 1.51 -9.00
C LEU A 31 0.76 1.03 -7.57
N VAL A 32 0.36 -0.20 -7.30
CA VAL A 32 0.68 -0.90 -6.06
C VAL A 32 1.74 -1.96 -6.36
N VAL A 33 2.79 -2.02 -5.55
CA VAL A 33 3.84 -3.03 -5.67
C VAL A 33 3.99 -3.71 -4.31
N PHE A 34 3.48 -4.93 -4.21
CA PHE A 34 3.57 -5.78 -3.03
C PHE A 34 4.32 -7.06 -3.37
N ALA A 35 4.73 -7.85 -2.37
CA ALA A 35 5.67 -8.94 -2.59
C ALA A 35 5.02 -10.22 -3.14
N HIS A 36 3.90 -10.65 -2.52
CA HIS A 36 3.28 -11.96 -2.76
C HIS A 36 1.83 -11.83 -3.22
N PRO A 37 1.28 -12.88 -3.86
CA PRO A 37 -0.17 -13.00 -4.04
C PRO A 37 -0.85 -13.11 -2.67
N ASP A 38 -1.80 -12.25 -2.34
CA ASP A 38 -2.57 -12.02 -1.11
C ASP A 38 -2.19 -10.74 -0.32
N ASP A 39 -1.01 -10.19 -0.50
CA ASP A 39 -0.59 -8.96 0.18
C ASP A 39 -1.53 -7.76 -0.10
N GLU A 40 -2.19 -7.74 -1.26
CA GLU A 40 -3.16 -6.70 -1.63
C GLU A 40 -4.36 -6.62 -0.68
N ALA A 41 -4.65 -7.72 0.03
CA ALA A 41 -5.70 -7.74 1.05
C ALA A 41 -5.42 -6.74 2.19
N ALA A 42 -4.14 -6.46 2.48
CA ALA A 42 -3.74 -5.52 3.53
C ALA A 42 -4.29 -4.10 3.34
N ILE A 43 -4.62 -3.70 2.10
CA ILE A 43 -5.21 -2.39 1.77
C ILE A 43 -6.47 -2.51 0.91
N GLY A 44 -7.18 -3.62 1.02
CA GLY A 44 -8.33 -3.94 0.16
C GLY A 44 -9.38 -2.85 0.10
N GLN A 45 -9.72 -2.23 1.24
CA GLN A 45 -10.69 -1.14 1.34
C GLN A 45 -10.24 0.10 0.54
N LEU A 46 -8.94 0.37 0.53
CA LEU A 46 -8.35 1.46 -0.24
C LEU A 46 -8.40 1.18 -1.74
N LEU A 47 -8.11 -0.07 -2.13
CA LEU A 47 -8.21 -0.52 -3.51
C LEU A 47 -9.63 -0.37 -4.03
N VAL A 48 -10.64 -0.81 -3.26
CA VAL A 48 -12.06 -0.62 -3.58
C VAL A 48 -12.42 0.86 -3.72
N LYS A 49 -11.98 1.69 -2.77
CA LYS A 49 -12.24 3.13 -2.79
C LYS A 49 -11.75 3.77 -4.08
N TYR A 50 -10.48 3.56 -4.40
CA TYR A 50 -9.85 4.26 -5.52
C TYR A 50 -10.17 3.65 -6.88
N SER A 51 -10.50 2.36 -6.97
CA SER A 51 -10.89 1.72 -8.24
C SER A 51 -12.15 2.32 -8.86
N LYS A 52 -13.02 2.96 -8.06
CA LYS A 52 -14.24 3.61 -8.53
C LYS A 52 -13.98 4.77 -9.51
N THR A 53 -12.83 5.44 -9.37
CA THR A 53 -12.53 6.67 -10.13
C THR A 53 -11.12 6.69 -10.73
N ASN A 54 -10.32 5.65 -10.50
CA ASN A 54 -8.93 5.56 -10.92
C ASN A 54 -8.64 4.20 -11.54
N LYS A 55 -7.54 4.10 -12.29
CA LYS A 55 -7.02 2.84 -12.80
C LYS A 55 -5.93 2.34 -11.87
N ILE A 56 -6.15 1.19 -11.24
CA ILE A 56 -5.21 0.61 -10.30
C ILE A 56 -4.53 -0.60 -10.92
N TYR A 57 -3.20 -0.61 -10.92
CA TYR A 57 -2.37 -1.75 -11.28
C TYR A 57 -1.71 -2.31 -10.02
N LEU A 58 -1.64 -3.63 -9.93
CA LEU A 58 -0.92 -4.36 -8.92
C LEU A 58 0.23 -5.14 -9.58
N ILE A 59 1.46 -4.92 -9.14
CA ILE A 59 2.61 -5.77 -9.48
C ILE A 59 2.91 -6.66 -8.28
N ILE A 60 3.00 -7.97 -8.54
CA ILE A 60 3.39 -8.99 -7.58
C ILE A 60 4.70 -9.62 -8.07
N PRO A 61 5.85 -9.23 -7.49
CA PRO A 61 7.16 -9.68 -7.90
C PRO A 61 7.43 -11.16 -7.70
N THR A 62 7.03 -11.74 -6.57
CA THR A 62 7.38 -13.13 -6.22
C THR A 62 6.24 -14.10 -6.54
N ASP A 63 6.59 -15.38 -6.64
CA ASP A 63 5.63 -16.43 -7.00
C ASP A 63 4.82 -16.99 -5.82
N GLY A 64 5.16 -16.60 -4.59
CA GLY A 64 4.48 -17.03 -3.38
C GLY A 64 4.58 -18.54 -3.10
N LYS A 65 5.55 -19.22 -3.67
CA LYS A 65 5.72 -20.69 -3.64
C LYS A 65 5.97 -21.25 -2.25
N LEU A 66 6.50 -20.45 -1.33
CA LEU A 66 6.82 -20.86 0.04
C LEU A 66 5.63 -20.73 1.01
N GLY A 67 4.55 -20.09 0.61
CA GLY A 67 3.30 -19.99 1.40
C GLY A 67 2.53 -21.31 1.48
N ILE A 68 3.22 -22.38 1.93
CA ILE A 68 2.68 -23.74 1.96
C ILE A 68 1.81 -23.92 3.20
N LYS A 69 0.53 -24.25 3.00
CA LYS A 69 -0.39 -24.63 4.07
C LYS A 69 -0.80 -26.11 3.96
N PRO A 70 -1.11 -26.77 5.10
CA PRO A 70 -1.61 -28.14 5.09
C PRO A 70 -2.86 -28.32 4.21
N GLY A 71 -2.92 -29.39 3.45
CA GLY A 71 -4.06 -29.69 2.57
C GLY A 71 -4.02 -29.01 1.19
N PHE A 72 -3.08 -28.10 0.95
CA PHE A 72 -2.92 -27.43 -0.34
C PHE A 72 -1.75 -27.98 -1.15
N PRO A 73 -1.77 -27.82 -2.49
CA PRO A 73 -0.69 -28.26 -3.36
C PRO A 73 0.61 -27.51 -3.05
N ARG A 74 1.72 -28.00 -3.61
CA ARG A 74 3.05 -27.40 -3.50
C ARG A 74 3.60 -27.06 -4.87
N GLY A 75 4.69 -26.33 -4.90
CA GLY A 75 5.42 -26.00 -6.12
C GLY A 75 4.60 -25.16 -7.09
N ASP A 76 4.75 -25.42 -8.37
CA ASP A 76 4.12 -24.62 -9.44
C ASP A 76 2.60 -24.71 -9.45
N THR A 77 2.02 -25.79 -8.88
CA THR A 77 0.57 -25.89 -8.71
C THR A 77 0.06 -24.89 -7.66
N LEU A 78 0.80 -24.70 -6.56
CA LEU A 78 0.47 -23.67 -5.57
C LEU A 78 0.61 -22.28 -6.17
N VAL A 79 1.69 -22.02 -6.90
CA VAL A 79 1.90 -20.73 -7.59
C VAL A 79 0.69 -20.37 -8.46
N LYS A 80 0.24 -21.30 -9.32
CA LYS A 80 -0.94 -21.09 -10.17
C LYS A 80 -2.23 -20.85 -9.36
N LEU A 81 -2.41 -21.59 -8.28
CA LEU A 81 -3.57 -21.42 -7.41
C LEU A 81 -3.59 -20.03 -6.79
N ARG A 82 -2.47 -19.57 -6.20
CA ARG A 82 -2.35 -18.24 -5.60
C ARG A 82 -2.53 -17.10 -6.62
N GLN A 83 -2.07 -17.30 -7.87
CA GLN A 83 -2.34 -16.35 -8.95
C GLN A 83 -3.85 -16.21 -9.23
N ILE A 84 -4.58 -17.34 -9.33
CA ILE A 84 -6.04 -17.35 -9.52
C ILE A 84 -6.75 -16.67 -8.34
N GLU A 85 -6.29 -16.90 -7.12
CA GLU A 85 -6.84 -16.27 -5.91
C GLU A 85 -6.65 -14.75 -5.93
N SER A 86 -5.46 -14.25 -6.26
CA SER A 86 -5.20 -12.82 -6.44
C SER A 86 -6.02 -12.19 -7.57
N GLU A 87 -6.15 -12.88 -8.72
CA GLU A 87 -7.01 -12.43 -9.82
C GLU A 87 -8.48 -12.33 -9.38
N CYS A 88 -8.97 -13.31 -8.62
CA CYS A 88 -10.31 -13.29 -8.02
C CYS A 88 -10.50 -12.07 -7.11
N ALA A 89 -9.57 -11.84 -6.20
CA ALA A 89 -9.62 -10.72 -5.26
C ALA A 89 -9.55 -9.36 -5.97
N CYS A 90 -8.62 -9.20 -6.89
CA CYS A 90 -8.49 -7.97 -7.68
C CYS A 90 -9.77 -7.66 -8.47
N LYS A 91 -10.42 -8.66 -9.05
CA LYS A 91 -11.70 -8.50 -9.74
C LYS A 91 -12.80 -7.99 -8.81
N ILE A 92 -12.88 -8.51 -7.57
CA ILE A 92 -13.86 -8.05 -6.57
C ILE A 92 -13.58 -6.61 -6.15
N MET A 93 -12.30 -6.26 -5.97
CA MET A 93 -11.88 -4.91 -5.56
C MET A 93 -11.87 -3.88 -6.71
N GLY A 94 -12.12 -4.29 -7.96
CA GLY A 94 -12.11 -3.40 -9.13
C GLY A 94 -10.71 -3.02 -9.61
N VAL A 95 -9.68 -3.76 -9.20
CA VAL A 95 -8.28 -3.60 -9.63
C VAL A 95 -8.07 -4.30 -10.98
N GLN A 96 -7.15 -3.77 -11.81
CA GLN A 96 -6.75 -4.45 -13.04
C GLN A 96 -6.16 -5.84 -12.71
N PRO A 97 -6.19 -6.80 -13.65
CA PRO A 97 -5.54 -8.08 -13.44
C PRO A 97 -4.11 -7.92 -12.93
N PRO A 98 -3.69 -8.66 -11.90
CA PRO A 98 -2.34 -8.55 -11.35
C PRO A 98 -1.25 -8.83 -12.38
N ILE A 99 -0.12 -8.14 -12.25
CA ILE A 99 1.08 -8.35 -13.07
C ILE A 99 2.06 -9.18 -12.25
N PHE A 100 2.14 -10.48 -12.52
CA PHE A 100 3.06 -11.40 -11.87
C PHE A 100 4.42 -11.37 -12.57
N LEU A 101 5.51 -11.12 -11.81
CA LEU A 101 6.87 -11.13 -12.38
C LEU A 101 7.56 -12.49 -12.27
N GLY A 102 7.05 -13.40 -11.44
CA GLY A 102 7.48 -14.79 -11.34
C GLY A 102 8.88 -15.00 -10.78
N PHE A 103 9.36 -14.09 -9.93
CA PHE A 103 10.59 -14.32 -9.17
C PHE A 103 10.33 -15.30 -8.03
N PRO A 104 11.37 -16.04 -7.59
CA PRO A 104 11.23 -16.95 -6.47
C PRO A 104 10.78 -16.23 -5.20
N ASP A 105 9.87 -16.85 -4.46
CA ASP A 105 9.51 -16.46 -3.11
C ASP A 105 10.67 -16.75 -2.12
N GLY A 106 10.80 -15.95 -1.07
CA GLY A 106 11.89 -16.02 -0.13
C GLY A 106 13.19 -15.47 -0.71
N PHE A 107 13.15 -14.24 -1.16
CA PHE A 107 14.26 -13.53 -1.79
C PHE A 107 15.39 -13.26 -0.77
N ASP A 108 16.25 -14.24 -0.58
CA ASP A 108 17.34 -14.22 0.41
C ASP A 108 18.62 -14.86 -0.14
N THR A 109 19.57 -15.13 0.74
CA THR A 109 20.88 -15.68 0.39
C THR A 109 21.02 -17.19 0.59
N ARG A 110 19.93 -17.92 0.84
CA ARG A 110 19.97 -19.37 1.10
C ARG A 110 20.62 -20.16 -0.04
N ASP A 111 20.34 -19.76 -1.28
CA ASP A 111 20.90 -20.38 -2.50
C ASP A 111 22.20 -19.70 -2.96
N GLY A 112 22.80 -18.90 -2.10
CA GLY A 112 24.07 -18.21 -2.31
C GLY A 112 23.93 -16.76 -2.74
N VAL A 113 24.85 -15.93 -2.24
CA VAL A 113 24.90 -14.48 -2.47
C VAL A 113 24.94 -14.13 -3.97
N GLY A 114 25.64 -14.92 -4.78
CA GLY A 114 25.75 -14.66 -6.21
C GLY A 114 24.41 -14.76 -6.94
N LEU A 115 23.58 -15.76 -6.60
CA LEU A 115 22.23 -15.91 -7.16
C LEU A 115 21.33 -14.78 -6.69
N TYR A 116 21.33 -14.47 -5.41
CA TYR A 116 20.60 -13.33 -4.84
C TYR A 116 20.90 -12.02 -5.58
N LEU A 117 22.19 -11.67 -5.75
CA LEU A 117 22.60 -10.45 -6.44
C LEU A 117 22.15 -10.41 -7.90
N LYS A 118 22.22 -11.55 -8.60
CA LYS A 118 21.76 -11.67 -9.99
C LYS A 118 20.24 -11.45 -10.09
N GLN A 119 19.48 -12.13 -9.26
CA GLN A 119 18.02 -12.02 -9.24
C GLN A 119 17.57 -10.61 -8.82
N SER A 120 18.21 -10.02 -7.81
CA SER A 120 17.91 -8.65 -7.36
C SER A 120 18.12 -7.62 -8.47
N LYS A 121 19.21 -7.73 -9.23
CA LYS A 121 19.48 -6.86 -10.39
C LYS A 121 18.42 -7.00 -11.46
N LEU A 122 18.02 -8.24 -11.79
CA LEU A 122 17.00 -8.52 -12.81
C LEU A 122 15.63 -8.03 -12.39
N LEU A 123 15.23 -8.28 -11.14
CA LEU A 123 13.96 -7.80 -10.58
C LEU A 123 13.90 -6.27 -10.61
N LYS A 124 14.96 -5.61 -10.15
CA LYS A 124 15.05 -4.14 -10.19
C LYS A 124 14.91 -3.60 -11.62
N GLN A 125 15.56 -4.23 -12.60
CA GLN A 125 15.39 -3.85 -13.99
C GLN A 125 13.94 -4.00 -14.46
N LYS A 126 13.30 -5.14 -14.20
CA LYS A 126 11.90 -5.40 -14.59
C LYS A 126 10.92 -4.44 -13.92
N LEU A 127 11.10 -4.14 -12.63
CA LEU A 127 10.29 -3.15 -11.92
C LEU A 127 10.46 -1.76 -12.53
N THR A 128 11.70 -1.36 -12.85
CA THR A 128 11.98 -0.07 -13.51
C THR A 128 11.27 0.02 -14.87
N GLU A 129 11.35 -1.02 -15.68
CA GLU A 129 10.68 -1.11 -16.99
C GLU A 129 9.16 -1.00 -16.84
N LYS A 130 8.57 -1.75 -15.89
CA LYS A 130 7.11 -1.72 -15.66
C LYS A 130 6.62 -0.38 -15.11
N ILE A 131 7.36 0.27 -14.23
CA ILE A 131 7.03 1.62 -13.76
C ILE A 131 7.04 2.62 -14.94
N LYS A 132 8.05 2.54 -15.83
CA LYS A 132 8.11 3.38 -17.04
C LYS A 132 6.93 3.11 -17.99
N GLU A 133 6.60 1.84 -18.24
CA GLU A 133 5.51 1.41 -19.10
C GLU A 133 4.14 1.89 -18.59
N LEU A 134 3.87 1.70 -17.30
CA LEU A 134 2.59 2.06 -16.68
C LEU A 134 2.45 3.55 -16.45
N ASN A 135 3.57 4.27 -16.32
CA ASN A 135 3.66 5.71 -16.07
C ASN A 135 2.66 6.18 -14.99
N PRO A 136 2.73 5.67 -13.74
CA PRO A 136 1.73 5.93 -12.72
C PRO A 136 1.78 7.38 -12.22
N ASP A 137 0.65 7.88 -11.72
CA ASP A 137 0.60 9.17 -11.02
C ASP A 137 1.11 9.06 -9.57
N LEU A 138 1.07 7.85 -8.99
CA LEU A 138 1.61 7.56 -7.67
C LEU A 138 1.89 6.05 -7.51
N ILE A 139 2.79 5.73 -6.57
CA ILE A 139 3.15 4.35 -6.23
C ILE A 139 2.90 4.10 -4.75
N ILE A 140 2.33 2.94 -4.42
CA ILE A 140 2.14 2.45 -3.06
C ILE A 140 2.96 1.17 -2.88
N THR A 141 3.66 1.05 -1.76
CA THR A 141 4.38 -0.17 -1.37
C THR A 141 4.42 -0.30 0.16
N PHE A 142 4.99 -1.38 0.67
CA PHE A 142 5.25 -1.54 2.10
C PHE A 142 6.21 -0.49 2.63
N GLY A 143 6.16 -0.23 3.95
CA GLY A 143 7.21 0.48 4.65
C GLY A 143 8.54 -0.30 4.69
N PRO A 144 9.65 0.35 5.06
CA PRO A 144 10.95 -0.33 5.23
C PRO A 144 10.94 -1.33 6.41
N ASP A 145 9.93 -1.24 7.28
CA ASP A 145 9.65 -2.22 8.34
C ASP A 145 9.15 -3.56 7.79
N GLY A 146 8.60 -3.57 6.57
CA GLY A 146 8.11 -4.77 5.88
C GLY A 146 6.79 -5.29 6.39
N ASP A 147 5.92 -4.41 6.91
CA ASP A 147 4.59 -4.76 7.40
C ASP A 147 4.67 -5.72 8.60
N THR A 148 4.57 -7.02 8.38
CA THR A 148 4.80 -8.06 9.40
C THR A 148 6.28 -8.28 9.74
N GLY A 149 7.19 -7.58 9.06
CA GLY A 149 8.64 -7.79 9.13
C GLY A 149 9.17 -8.80 8.13
N HIS A 150 8.32 -9.24 7.17
CA HIS A 150 8.72 -10.21 6.15
C HIS A 150 9.89 -9.69 5.31
N SER A 151 10.87 -10.56 5.03
CA SER A 151 12.09 -10.21 4.29
C SER A 151 11.78 -9.69 2.89
N ASP A 152 10.86 -10.32 2.18
CA ASP A 152 10.49 -9.94 0.82
C ASP A 152 9.75 -8.60 0.78
N HIS A 153 8.88 -8.32 1.77
CA HIS A 153 8.23 -7.01 1.89
C HIS A 153 9.26 -5.90 2.07
N ARG A 154 10.25 -6.11 2.96
CA ARG A 154 11.36 -5.15 3.17
C ARG A 154 12.18 -4.95 1.91
N MET A 155 12.48 -6.04 1.20
CA MET A 155 13.27 -5.99 -0.02
C MET A 155 12.53 -5.25 -1.14
N ILE A 156 11.23 -5.52 -1.36
CA ILE A 156 10.43 -4.82 -2.37
C ILE A 156 10.33 -3.33 -2.02
N SER A 157 10.05 -2.99 -0.76
CA SER A 157 10.05 -1.60 -0.29
C SER A 157 11.37 -0.89 -0.60
N ASN A 158 12.49 -1.54 -0.29
CA ASN A 158 13.82 -1.01 -0.55
C ASN A 158 14.10 -0.84 -2.05
N MET A 159 13.77 -1.86 -2.87
CA MET A 159 13.98 -1.80 -4.33
C MET A 159 13.19 -0.66 -4.99
N ILE A 160 11.93 -0.49 -4.63
CA ILE A 160 11.12 0.61 -5.18
C ILE A 160 11.72 1.95 -4.77
N THR A 161 12.14 2.10 -3.51
CA THR A 161 12.82 3.30 -3.02
C THR A 161 14.10 3.58 -3.82
N GLU A 162 14.94 2.56 -4.01
CA GLU A 162 16.18 2.66 -4.78
C GLU A 162 15.91 3.09 -6.23
N ILE A 163 14.92 2.50 -6.88
CA ILE A 163 14.52 2.84 -8.26
C ILE A 163 14.12 4.30 -8.34
N ILE A 164 13.21 4.75 -7.46
CA ILE A 164 12.69 6.12 -7.45
C ILE A 164 13.82 7.14 -7.26
N LEU A 165 14.75 6.86 -6.34
CA LEU A 165 15.90 7.74 -6.07
C LEU A 165 16.91 7.73 -7.22
N LYS A 166 17.28 6.55 -7.71
CA LYS A 166 18.27 6.37 -8.78
C LYS A 166 17.84 7.04 -10.10
N GLU A 167 16.57 6.90 -10.45
CA GLU A 167 16.02 7.45 -11.69
C GLU A 167 15.60 8.93 -11.55
N GLY A 168 15.72 9.53 -10.36
CA GLY A 168 15.31 10.90 -10.09
C GLY A 168 13.79 11.13 -10.13
N TRP A 169 12.99 10.11 -9.79
CA TRP A 169 11.54 10.11 -9.97
C TRP A 169 10.73 10.54 -8.74
N VAL A 170 11.35 11.03 -7.69
CA VAL A 170 10.66 11.39 -6.43
C VAL A 170 9.44 12.30 -6.68
N ASN A 171 9.58 13.29 -7.57
CA ASN A 171 8.50 14.21 -7.92
C ASN A 171 7.64 13.72 -9.09
N LYS A 172 8.17 12.82 -9.91
CA LYS A 172 7.46 12.27 -11.07
C LYS A 172 6.48 11.17 -10.67
N PHE A 173 6.92 10.28 -9.80
CA PHE A 173 6.15 9.15 -9.29
C PHE A 173 6.18 9.18 -7.76
N PRO A 174 5.35 9.99 -7.09
CA PRO A 174 5.30 10.06 -5.63
C PRO A 174 5.12 8.67 -5.02
N LEU A 175 6.00 8.32 -4.07
CA LEU A 175 6.02 7.03 -3.41
C LEU A 175 5.43 7.13 -2.01
N TYR A 176 4.49 6.24 -1.73
CA TYR A 176 3.80 6.13 -0.45
C TYR A 176 4.06 4.76 0.18
N TYR A 177 4.53 4.78 1.41
CA TYR A 177 4.74 3.59 2.23
C TYR A 177 3.54 3.37 3.13
N LEU A 178 2.95 2.18 3.07
CA LEU A 178 1.97 1.73 4.07
C LEU A 178 2.60 1.75 5.45
N GLY A 179 1.88 2.23 6.45
CA GLY A 179 2.36 2.30 7.82
C GLY A 179 1.27 1.97 8.82
N TRP A 180 1.61 1.15 9.81
CA TRP A 180 0.73 0.70 10.87
C TRP A 180 1.02 1.42 12.18
N THR A 181 -0.02 1.67 12.96
CA THR A 181 0.08 2.23 14.31
C THR A 181 0.07 1.11 15.35
N LYS A 182 0.40 1.45 16.61
CA LYS A 182 0.25 0.48 17.73
C LYS A 182 -1.18 -0.04 17.90
N LYS A 183 -2.18 0.74 17.49
CA LYS A 183 -3.58 0.32 17.50
C LYS A 183 -3.80 -0.83 16.50
N ASP A 184 -3.25 -0.68 15.30
CA ASP A 184 -3.34 -1.71 14.26
C ASP A 184 -2.62 -2.99 14.68
N ASP A 185 -1.40 -2.90 15.24
CA ASP A 185 -0.69 -4.06 15.77
C ASP A 185 -1.48 -4.79 16.85
N THR A 186 -2.10 -4.05 17.78
CA THR A 186 -2.94 -4.64 18.82
C THR A 186 -4.15 -5.36 18.21
N LYS A 187 -4.76 -4.80 17.19
CA LYS A 187 -5.89 -5.33 16.45
C LYS A 187 -5.53 -6.65 15.73
N PHE A 188 -4.38 -6.67 15.05
CA PHE A 188 -3.93 -7.82 14.26
C PHE A 188 -3.00 -8.79 15.01
N LYS A 189 -2.81 -8.62 16.31
CA LYS A 189 -1.92 -9.47 17.12
C LYS A 189 -2.28 -10.95 17.08
N VAL A 190 -3.56 -11.28 16.90
CA VAL A 190 -4.06 -12.66 16.77
C VAL A 190 -3.49 -13.36 15.54
N ILE A 191 -3.23 -12.62 14.45
CA ILE A 191 -2.72 -13.14 13.19
C ILE A 191 -1.21 -12.89 12.99
N GLY A 192 -0.46 -12.60 14.06
CA GLY A 192 1.00 -12.47 14.01
C GLY A 192 1.54 -11.07 14.33
N GLY A 193 0.68 -10.06 14.37
CA GLY A 193 1.07 -8.68 14.66
C GLY A 193 1.71 -7.94 13.49
N LEU A 194 1.87 -6.64 13.67
CA LEU A 194 2.37 -5.72 12.66
C LEU A 194 3.53 -4.88 13.21
N ASN A 195 4.50 -4.57 12.38
CA ASN A 195 5.50 -3.57 12.71
C ASN A 195 4.88 -2.17 12.67
N THR A 196 5.20 -1.36 13.66
CA THR A 196 4.53 -0.06 13.84
C THR A 196 5.45 1.12 13.57
N VAL A 197 4.85 2.20 13.08
CA VAL A 197 5.50 3.49 12.88
C VAL A 197 4.92 4.50 13.88
N ASP A 198 5.77 5.39 14.42
CA ASP A 198 5.29 6.50 15.24
C ASP A 198 4.34 7.37 14.39
N PRO A 199 3.08 7.61 14.84
CA PRO A 199 2.06 8.33 14.06
C PRO A 199 2.49 9.70 13.56
N LYS A 200 3.44 10.38 14.23
CA LYS A 200 3.95 11.69 13.78
C LYS A 200 4.70 11.62 12.44
N TYR A 201 5.12 10.43 12.01
CA TYR A 201 5.78 10.20 10.71
C TYR A 201 4.82 9.70 9.63
N LEU A 202 3.54 9.48 9.97
CA LEU A 202 2.49 9.08 9.05
C LEU A 202 1.75 10.33 8.58
N ASN A 203 2.24 10.94 7.52
CA ASN A 203 1.77 12.25 7.05
C ASN A 203 0.55 12.20 6.11
N ILE A 204 0.07 11.00 5.78
CA ILE A 204 -1.13 10.77 4.98
C ILE A 204 -2.09 9.88 5.77
N SER A 205 -3.35 10.28 5.83
CA SER A 205 -4.44 9.46 6.37
C SER A 205 -5.59 9.42 5.36
N ILE A 206 -6.11 8.22 5.09
CA ILE A 206 -7.15 8.00 4.09
C ILE A 206 -8.27 7.20 4.73
N LYS A 207 -9.46 7.80 4.80
CA LYS A 207 -10.67 7.14 5.29
C LYS A 207 -11.36 6.38 4.18
N TYR A 208 -11.99 5.27 4.55
CA TYR A 208 -12.88 4.49 3.69
C TYR A 208 -14.28 4.38 4.33
N THR A 209 -15.25 3.96 3.54
CA THR A 209 -16.64 3.76 4.00
C THR A 209 -16.89 2.30 4.34
N ASN A 210 -17.98 2.03 5.08
CA ASN A 210 -18.38 0.66 5.39
C ASN A 210 -18.72 -0.14 4.12
N GLU A 211 -19.23 0.51 3.05
CA GLU A 211 -19.49 -0.17 1.76
C GLU A 211 -18.18 -0.58 1.08
N GLU A 212 -17.15 0.27 1.16
CA GLU A 212 -15.79 -0.03 0.64
C GLU A 212 -15.17 -1.18 1.43
N GLU A 213 -15.34 -1.19 2.74
CA GLU A 213 -14.92 -2.27 3.61
C GLU A 213 -15.62 -3.59 3.27
N GLU A 214 -16.95 -3.63 3.25
CA GLU A 214 -17.69 -4.86 2.97
C GLU A 214 -17.37 -5.44 1.59
N GLN A 215 -17.08 -4.59 0.59
CA GLN A 215 -16.62 -5.07 -0.70
C GLN A 215 -15.19 -5.65 -0.63
N ALA A 216 -14.28 -5.04 0.10
CA ALA A 216 -12.93 -5.56 0.32
C ALA A 216 -12.94 -6.88 1.10
N LEU A 217 -13.77 -6.98 2.14
CA LEU A 217 -13.91 -8.19 2.94
C LEU A 217 -14.43 -9.40 2.14
N LYS A 218 -15.19 -9.18 1.05
CA LYS A 218 -15.56 -10.26 0.13
C LYS A 218 -14.36 -10.82 -0.63
N ALA A 219 -13.33 -10.01 -0.89
CA ALA A 219 -12.14 -10.46 -1.58
C ALA A 219 -11.32 -11.46 -0.73
N LEU A 220 -11.42 -11.41 0.60
CA LEU A 220 -10.76 -12.39 1.49
C LEU A 220 -11.20 -13.83 1.20
N ASP A 221 -12.43 -14.04 0.73
CA ASP A 221 -12.95 -15.38 0.40
C ASP A 221 -12.25 -16.01 -0.81
N CYS A 222 -11.42 -15.25 -1.54
CA CYS A 222 -10.61 -15.76 -2.63
C CYS A 222 -9.36 -16.51 -2.16
N TYR A 223 -8.75 -16.13 -1.04
CA TYR A 223 -7.42 -16.60 -0.59
C TYR A 223 -7.45 -17.93 0.18
N LYS A 224 -8.16 -18.93 -0.33
CA LYS A 224 -8.39 -20.20 0.36
C LYS A 224 -7.13 -21.01 0.61
N SER A 225 -6.10 -20.85 -0.22
CA SER A 225 -4.82 -21.54 -0.02
C SER A 225 -3.97 -20.91 1.10
N GLN A 226 -4.29 -19.67 1.50
CA GLN A 226 -3.51 -18.90 2.47
C GLN A 226 -4.28 -18.64 3.77
N LEU A 227 -5.59 -18.58 3.73
CA LEU A 227 -6.45 -18.32 4.87
C LEU A 227 -7.47 -19.45 5.05
N SER A 228 -7.53 -20.02 6.24
CA SER A 228 -8.61 -20.92 6.61
C SER A 228 -9.94 -20.16 6.73
N PRO A 229 -11.09 -20.84 6.65
CA PRO A 229 -12.38 -20.21 6.88
C PRO A 229 -12.47 -19.46 8.24
N GLN A 230 -11.80 -19.98 9.26
CA GLN A 230 -11.75 -19.35 10.57
C GLN A 230 -10.91 -18.05 10.54
N GLU A 231 -9.71 -18.08 9.96
CA GLU A 231 -8.87 -16.89 9.82
C GLU A 231 -9.58 -15.79 8.99
N ILE A 232 -10.31 -16.15 7.94
CA ILE A 232 -11.13 -15.23 7.16
C ILE A 232 -12.23 -14.60 8.02
N ALA A 233 -12.93 -15.41 8.82
CA ALA A 233 -14.00 -14.92 9.68
C ALA A 233 -13.45 -13.97 10.76
N GLU A 234 -12.33 -14.34 11.39
CA GLU A 234 -11.64 -13.53 12.40
C GLU A 234 -11.16 -12.19 11.80
N TRP A 235 -10.55 -12.21 10.61
CA TRP A 235 -10.13 -10.99 9.94
C TRP A 235 -11.32 -10.06 9.64
N LYS A 236 -12.39 -10.61 9.07
CA LYS A 236 -13.62 -9.85 8.80
C LYS A 236 -14.22 -9.23 10.07
N ASP A 237 -14.19 -9.95 11.19
CA ASP A 237 -14.69 -9.46 12.48
C ASP A 237 -13.79 -8.34 13.03
N ILE A 238 -12.47 -8.52 12.97
CA ILE A 238 -11.49 -7.51 13.36
C ILE A 238 -11.72 -6.19 12.59
N GLU A 239 -11.87 -6.26 11.28
CA GLU A 239 -12.07 -5.08 10.45
C GLU A 239 -13.39 -4.37 10.80
N ARG A 240 -14.51 -5.08 10.80
CA ARG A 240 -15.83 -4.53 11.11
C ARG A 240 -15.92 -3.87 12.49
N ASN A 241 -15.11 -4.31 13.43
CA ASN A 241 -15.06 -3.75 14.78
C ASN A 241 -14.07 -2.58 14.92
N ASP A 242 -13.39 -2.17 13.85
CA ASP A 242 -12.53 -0.99 13.87
C ASP A 242 -13.29 0.29 13.47
N PRO A 243 -13.62 1.18 14.43
CA PRO A 243 -14.35 2.39 14.12
C PRO A 243 -13.52 3.45 13.39
N SER A 244 -12.22 3.23 13.20
CA SER A 244 -11.34 4.25 12.60
C SER A 244 -11.50 4.37 11.10
N ASN A 245 -11.77 3.26 10.42
CA ASN A 245 -11.91 3.17 8.96
C ASN A 245 -10.84 4.00 8.24
N THR A 246 -9.57 3.88 8.67
CA THR A 246 -8.51 4.78 8.21
C THR A 246 -7.21 4.03 8.00
N PHE A 247 -6.64 4.17 6.80
CA PHE A 247 -5.26 3.79 6.51
C PHE A 247 -4.31 4.96 6.67
N PHE A 248 -3.08 4.65 7.06
CA PHE A 248 -2.01 5.62 7.22
C PHE A 248 -0.86 5.31 6.28
N PHE A 249 -0.25 6.39 5.75
CA PHE A 249 0.92 6.29 4.88
C PHE A 249 1.95 7.33 5.24
N ARG A 250 3.19 7.05 4.83
CA ARG A 250 4.28 7.99 4.80
C ARG A 250 4.72 8.22 3.36
N GLN A 251 4.65 9.45 2.88
CA GLN A 251 5.21 9.81 1.59
C GLN A 251 6.74 9.91 1.68
N LEU A 252 7.45 9.37 0.68
CA LEU A 252 8.87 9.63 0.49
C LEU A 252 9.06 11.11 0.12
N ILE A 253 9.69 11.86 1.01
CA ILE A 253 10.04 13.27 0.80
C ILE A 253 11.56 13.38 0.87
N VAL A 254 12.17 13.92 -0.18
CA VAL A 254 13.63 14.07 -0.28
C VAL A 254 13.96 15.54 -0.47
N SER A 255 14.84 16.07 0.38
CA SER A 255 15.42 17.39 0.18
C SER A 255 16.49 17.32 -0.89
N THR A 256 16.41 18.18 -1.90
CA THR A 256 17.46 18.36 -2.90
C THR A 256 18.46 19.43 -2.52
N LYS A 257 18.24 20.13 -1.39
CA LYS A 257 19.15 21.13 -0.88
C LYS A 257 20.40 20.46 -0.31
N GLN A 258 21.54 20.69 -0.96
CA GLN A 258 22.82 20.19 -0.47
C GLN A 258 23.19 20.91 0.83
N LYS A 259 23.65 20.14 1.79
CA LYS A 259 24.31 20.65 2.99
C LYS A 259 25.81 20.32 2.91
N THR A 260 26.62 21.16 3.50
CA THR A 260 28.07 20.97 3.58
C THR A 260 28.50 20.41 4.93
N ASP A 261 27.56 20.21 5.85
CA ASP A 261 27.75 19.63 7.17
C ASP A 261 26.48 18.89 7.62
N PHE A 262 26.59 17.99 8.64
CA PHE A 262 25.48 17.19 9.18
C PHE A 262 24.48 17.99 10.01
#